data_79fc60301756fc72f894a8700d8c3317
#
_entry.id   79fc60301756fc72f894a8700d8c3317
#
_cell.length_a   1.000
_cell.length_b   1.000
_cell.length_c   1.000
_cell.angle_alpha   90.00
_cell.angle_beta   90.00
_cell.angle_gamma   90.00
#
_symmetry.space_group_name_H-M   'P 1'
#
loop_
_entity.id
_entity.type
_entity.pdbx_description
1 polymer ?
#
loop_
_entity_poly.entity_id
_entity_poly.type
_entity_poly.pdbx_seq_one_letter_code
_entity_poly.pdbx_strand_id
1 'polypeptide(L)'
;MPPRRRSLALGGLLAAALLIALPVVSQQADAPESLLPEGLETAPPPPVESAEPIIAPIADAPAAAPAELEAAPSPFDLPAATGRSIDIAGPLRIDNGGYGMAAFAGANGRFVAGLLHRLDAPVASRWAHIVLRRALLSESRAPQGIAPADWIAARARTLLAMGEVDGAVALVDAVPADRYSPSLYRVAGQAHLAAADIGGLCPLAQTGVAVSRDPLWKLLTGMCGAMTGDDLTSASVFDRLKGADTLDPFDLQLAERIATLSGGGGRAANIEWETAPRLTPYRFGVAVAAGVRVPDARLAGMPPGWVLRAPGIGDTARLAAVRPAAALGIASAQELVSTVAATASDDEGLAASAASRLRSAYAAASLGDRYAAIKAIRDEAKTPQGRYSALLETALPAARLPVDQRRAAEAPDVIAALLGVGLEREALRWWRVLDGSDAVPRAWGLLASGGGVPVTPDRFAAWADGDKDEHRARLLLAGLDALGRTRGEGWAAVRTDLALTPVSNSWTRALASAAARGSAGEVAVLAATGLQCDWRAVPPAHFGAIVAAYVRVGRAQEARLLVAEAVTRG
;
A
#
# COMPACT_ATOMS: atom_id res chain seq x y z
N MET A 1 -68.76 -0.43 -13.19
CA MET A 1 -69.49 0.85 -13.03
C MET A 1 -68.50 1.88 -12.52
N PRO A 2 -68.21 2.94 -13.25
CA PRO A 2 -67.56 4.20 -12.79
C PRO A 2 -68.71 5.23 -12.55
N PRO A 3 -68.48 6.50 -12.25
CA PRO A 3 -67.41 7.32 -11.86
C PRO A 3 -67.75 8.36 -10.73
N ARG A 4 -66.89 9.24 -10.34
CA ARG A 4 -67.21 10.67 -10.25
C ARG A 4 -65.95 11.53 -9.98
N ARG A 5 -65.66 12.38 -10.97
CA ARG A 5 -64.82 13.58 -10.87
C ARG A 5 -65.44 14.61 -9.92
N ARG A 6 -64.62 15.37 -9.21
CA ARG A 6 -64.92 16.78 -8.86
C ARG A 6 -63.66 17.63 -8.98
N SER A 7 -63.76 18.52 -9.94
CA SER A 7 -62.89 19.69 -10.16
C SER A 7 -63.35 20.84 -9.23
N LEU A 8 -62.41 21.66 -8.74
CA LEU A 8 -62.59 23.06 -8.32
C LEU A 8 -61.16 23.62 -8.25
N ALA A 9 -60.75 24.45 -9.13
CA ALA A 9 -60.94 25.86 -9.41
C ALA A 9 -59.95 26.77 -8.68
N LEU A 10 -59.04 27.32 -9.47
CA LEU A 10 -58.44 28.66 -9.53
C LEU A 10 -58.39 29.50 -8.23
N GLY A 11 -57.22 29.98 -7.92
CA GLY A 11 -56.91 31.16 -7.14
C GLY A 11 -55.53 31.66 -7.49
N GLY A 12 -55.44 32.56 -8.45
CA GLY A 12 -54.17 33.22 -8.84
C GLY A 12 -53.79 34.30 -7.85
N LEU A 13 -52.52 34.42 -7.58
CA LEU A 13 -51.88 35.59 -7.00
C LEU A 13 -50.60 35.89 -7.77
N LEU A 14 -50.67 37.00 -8.58
CA LEU A 14 -49.53 37.67 -9.17
C LEU A 14 -48.68 38.26 -8.06
N ALA A 15 -47.43 37.86 -7.97
CA ALA A 15 -46.41 38.62 -7.26
C ALA A 15 -45.40 39.15 -8.27
N ALA A 16 -45.43 40.48 -8.44
CA ALA A 16 -44.51 41.22 -9.26
C ALA A 16 -43.07 41.15 -8.74
N ALA A 17 -42.16 40.56 -9.51
CA ALA A 17 -40.74 40.64 -9.23
C ALA A 17 -40.16 41.98 -9.71
N LEU A 18 -39.75 42.79 -8.77
CA LEU A 18 -38.98 44.04 -8.99
C LEU A 18 -37.55 43.62 -9.33
N LEU A 19 -37.14 43.78 -10.58
CA LEU A 19 -35.75 43.70 -11.02
C LEU A 19 -35.02 44.96 -10.62
N ILE A 20 -34.23 44.93 -9.55
CA ILE A 20 -33.23 45.94 -9.23
C ILE A 20 -31.95 45.60 -9.99
N ALA A 21 -31.68 46.33 -11.05
CA ALA A 21 -30.40 46.30 -11.75
C ALA A 21 -29.35 47.02 -10.90
N LEU A 22 -28.40 46.24 -10.36
CA LEU A 22 -27.17 46.78 -9.76
C LEU A 22 -26.15 47.01 -10.88
N PRO A 23 -25.43 48.14 -10.92
CA PRO A 23 -24.39 48.36 -11.91
C PRO A 23 -23.19 47.43 -11.63
N VAL A 24 -22.81 46.66 -12.64
CA VAL A 24 -21.55 45.90 -12.63
C VAL A 24 -20.42 46.92 -12.76
N VAL A 25 -19.74 47.21 -11.65
CA VAL A 25 -18.45 47.88 -11.67
C VAL A 25 -17.43 46.85 -12.10
N SER A 26 -16.92 46.97 -13.32
CA SER A 26 -15.75 46.23 -13.78
C SER A 26 -14.53 46.70 -12.97
N GLN A 27 -14.12 45.92 -12.00
CA GLN A 27 -12.79 46.06 -11.42
C GLN A 27 -11.79 45.60 -12.48
N GLN A 28 -11.07 46.56 -13.05
CA GLN A 28 -9.83 46.31 -13.76
C GLN A 28 -8.90 45.60 -12.76
N ALA A 29 -8.54 44.37 -13.05
CA ALA A 29 -7.51 43.65 -12.31
C ALA A 29 -6.17 44.35 -12.61
N ASP A 30 -5.62 45.04 -11.63
CA ASP A 30 -4.24 45.49 -11.66
C ASP A 30 -3.33 44.30 -11.87
N ALA A 31 -2.40 44.40 -12.81
CA ALA A 31 -1.38 43.39 -13.05
C ALA A 31 -0.59 43.18 -11.74
N PRO A 32 -0.21 41.92 -11.39
CA PRO A 32 0.55 41.65 -10.17
C PRO A 32 1.88 42.42 -10.21
N GLU A 33 2.15 43.17 -9.16
CA GLU A 33 3.43 43.82 -8.94
C GLU A 33 4.57 42.81 -8.97
N SER A 34 5.62 43.12 -9.72
CA SER A 34 6.83 42.28 -9.80
C SER A 34 7.48 42.14 -8.43
N LEU A 35 7.66 40.89 -7.97
CA LEU A 35 8.35 40.54 -6.72
C LEU A 35 9.89 40.65 -6.85
N LEU A 36 10.43 41.27 -7.88
CA LEU A 36 11.86 41.50 -8.03
C LEU A 36 12.27 42.77 -7.26
N PRO A 37 13.35 42.72 -6.46
CA PRO A 37 13.86 43.90 -5.76
C PRO A 37 14.22 45.01 -6.76
N GLU A 38 13.87 46.26 -6.45
CA GLU A 38 14.27 47.43 -7.19
C GLU A 38 15.81 47.49 -7.28
N GLY A 39 16.34 47.45 -8.51
CA GLY A 39 17.79 47.52 -8.79
C GLY A 39 18.31 46.53 -9.83
N LEU A 40 17.49 45.64 -10.39
CA LEU A 40 17.86 44.74 -11.50
C LEU A 40 17.26 45.21 -12.84
N GLU A 41 17.53 46.46 -13.20
CA GLU A 41 17.34 46.87 -14.58
C GLU A 41 18.49 46.34 -15.44
N THR A 42 18.16 45.50 -16.41
CA THR A 42 19.08 44.93 -17.38
C THR A 42 19.72 46.02 -18.23
N ALA A 43 21.01 46.23 -18.07
CA ALA A 43 21.79 47.03 -18.99
C ALA A 43 21.73 46.43 -20.42
N PRO A 44 21.59 47.23 -21.47
CA PRO A 44 21.59 46.73 -22.83
C PRO A 44 22.94 46.10 -23.18
N PRO A 45 22.96 45.00 -23.98
CA PRO A 45 24.19 44.33 -24.35
C PRO A 45 25.08 45.28 -25.19
N PRO A 46 26.42 45.19 -25.04
CA PRO A 46 27.33 45.98 -25.83
C PRO A 46 27.26 45.59 -27.33
N PRO A 47 27.52 46.51 -28.25
CA PRO A 47 27.46 46.25 -29.67
C PRO A 47 28.49 45.19 -30.09
N VAL A 48 28.06 44.21 -30.86
CA VAL A 48 28.92 43.15 -31.42
C VAL A 48 29.70 43.75 -32.58
N GLU A 49 30.99 43.93 -32.41
CA GLU A 49 31.92 44.34 -33.46
C GLU A 49 32.14 43.12 -34.39
N SER A 50 31.79 43.27 -35.65
CA SER A 50 31.95 42.25 -36.69
C SER A 50 33.43 42.08 -37.01
N ALA A 51 34.04 40.99 -36.58
CA ALA A 51 35.39 40.63 -37.01
C ALA A 51 35.33 39.89 -38.37
N GLU A 52 36.03 40.45 -39.36
CA GLU A 52 36.25 39.81 -40.68
C GLU A 52 37.12 38.55 -40.54
N PRO A 53 36.89 37.49 -41.36
CA PRO A 53 37.67 36.25 -41.27
C PRO A 53 39.06 36.40 -41.93
N ILE A 54 40.09 36.32 -41.16
CA ILE A 54 41.47 36.18 -41.64
C ILE A 54 41.71 34.71 -41.98
N ILE A 55 41.79 34.37 -43.28
CA ILE A 55 42.21 33.06 -43.79
C ILE A 55 43.74 33.06 -43.83
N ALA A 56 44.38 32.28 -42.95
CA ALA A 56 45.80 31.94 -43.06
C ALA A 56 45.95 30.48 -43.58
N PRO A 57 46.96 30.16 -44.42
CA PRO A 57 47.07 28.83 -45.02
C PRO A 57 47.50 27.78 -44.02
N ILE A 58 46.87 26.62 -44.16
CA ILE A 58 47.09 25.41 -43.33
C ILE A 58 48.43 24.78 -43.75
N ALA A 59 49.36 24.67 -42.82
CA ALA A 59 50.51 23.78 -42.92
C ALA A 59 50.15 22.40 -42.36
N ASP A 60 50.44 21.35 -43.12
CA ASP A 60 50.24 19.94 -42.74
C ASP A 60 51.00 19.60 -41.46
N ALA A 61 50.25 19.31 -40.38
CA ALA A 61 50.74 18.62 -39.20
C ALA A 61 50.03 17.29 -39.00
N PRO A 62 50.72 16.24 -38.54
CA PRO A 62 50.12 14.88 -38.43
C PRO A 62 48.97 14.87 -37.41
N ALA A 63 47.90 14.18 -37.79
CA ALA A 63 46.68 14.05 -37.00
C ALA A 63 47.00 13.40 -35.62
N ALA A 64 46.92 14.20 -34.58
CA ALA A 64 46.83 13.70 -33.21
C ALA A 64 45.42 13.08 -33.02
N ALA A 65 45.37 11.90 -32.39
CA ALA A 65 44.12 11.26 -31.99
C ALA A 65 43.21 12.24 -31.21
N PRO A 66 41.88 12.20 -31.42
CA PRO A 66 40.99 13.07 -30.68
C PRO A 66 41.12 12.81 -29.18
N ALA A 67 41.65 13.78 -28.43
CA ALA A 67 41.51 13.81 -26.98
C ALA A 67 40.00 13.85 -26.70
N GLU A 68 39.49 12.89 -25.95
CA GLU A 68 38.17 12.98 -25.34
C GLU A 68 38.15 14.29 -24.53
N LEU A 69 37.43 15.27 -25.05
CA LEU A 69 37.11 16.48 -24.32
C LEU A 69 36.20 16.03 -23.17
N GLU A 70 36.77 15.84 -21.97
CA GLU A 70 35.97 15.79 -20.76
C GLU A 70 35.08 17.05 -20.77
N ALA A 71 33.79 16.84 -20.91
CA ALA A 71 32.82 17.92 -20.87
C ALA A 71 33.00 18.65 -19.52
N ALA A 72 33.25 19.97 -19.58
CA ALA A 72 33.34 20.76 -18.36
C ALA A 72 32.06 20.54 -17.53
N PRO A 73 32.18 20.30 -16.22
CA PRO A 73 31.01 20.05 -15.37
C PRO A 73 30.03 21.22 -15.50
N SER A 74 28.78 20.89 -15.73
CA SER A 74 27.69 21.88 -15.79
C SER A 74 27.64 22.64 -14.44
N PRO A 75 27.41 23.97 -14.44
CA PRO A 75 27.21 24.71 -13.19
C PRO A 75 26.02 24.19 -12.36
N PHE A 76 25.17 23.34 -12.95
CA PHE A 76 24.07 22.65 -12.28
C PHE A 76 24.43 21.23 -11.81
N ASP A 77 25.64 20.72 -12.13
CA ASP A 77 26.08 19.44 -11.63
C ASP A 77 26.41 19.57 -10.15
N LEU A 78 25.67 18.84 -9.32
CA LEU A 78 26.00 18.74 -7.91
C LEU A 78 27.37 18.06 -7.75
N PRO A 79 28.26 18.58 -6.87
CA PRO A 79 29.52 17.92 -6.60
C PRO A 79 29.31 16.44 -6.25
N ALA A 80 30.17 15.55 -6.76
CA ALA A 80 30.06 14.09 -6.54
C ALA A 80 29.95 13.72 -5.05
N ALA A 81 30.48 14.54 -4.15
CA ALA A 81 30.38 14.39 -2.70
C ALA A 81 28.97 14.69 -2.14
N THR A 82 28.09 15.36 -2.89
CA THR A 82 26.71 15.66 -2.46
C THR A 82 25.68 14.66 -3.00
N GLY A 83 26.10 13.75 -3.86
CA GLY A 83 25.26 12.66 -4.37
C GLY A 83 24.82 11.74 -3.22
N ARG A 84 23.50 11.53 -3.06
CA ARG A 84 22.99 10.51 -2.13
C ARG A 84 23.56 9.15 -2.48
N SER A 85 24.22 8.48 -1.52
CA SER A 85 24.61 7.10 -1.71
C SER A 85 23.36 6.23 -1.83
N ILE A 86 23.26 5.44 -2.91
CA ILE A 86 22.20 4.44 -3.08
C ILE A 86 22.41 3.21 -2.20
N ASP A 87 23.55 3.11 -1.48
CA ASP A 87 23.79 2.05 -0.47
C ASP A 87 22.80 2.15 0.70
N ILE A 88 22.26 3.34 0.93
CA ILE A 88 21.29 3.63 1.97
C ILE A 88 20.01 4.12 1.29
N ALA A 89 18.96 3.32 1.39
CA ALA A 89 17.67 3.66 0.79
C ALA A 89 16.52 3.24 1.71
N GLY A 90 15.43 4.02 1.64
CA GLY A 90 14.16 3.77 2.30
C GLY A 90 13.58 5.03 2.92
N PRO A 91 12.25 5.24 2.83
CA PRO A 91 11.58 6.41 3.36
C PRO A 91 11.34 6.37 4.88
N LEU A 92 11.43 5.18 5.52
CA LEU A 92 11.13 5.04 6.95
C LEU A 92 12.40 5.09 7.80
N ARG A 93 12.54 6.16 8.56
CA ARG A 93 13.53 6.31 9.62
C ARG A 93 13.02 5.69 10.94
N ILE A 94 13.87 5.58 11.94
CA ILE A 94 13.51 5.01 13.26
C ILE A 94 12.37 5.78 13.91
N ASP A 95 12.38 7.10 13.82
CA ASP A 95 11.37 8.01 14.39
C ASP A 95 9.99 7.88 13.75
N ASN A 96 9.91 7.41 12.52
CA ASN A 96 8.64 7.18 11.81
C ASN A 96 8.31 5.69 11.56
N GLY A 97 8.92 4.79 12.35
CA GLY A 97 8.58 3.37 12.40
C GLY A 97 9.43 2.43 11.56
N GLY A 98 10.55 2.92 11.01
CA GLY A 98 11.57 2.09 10.38
C GLY A 98 12.43 1.32 11.40
N TYR A 99 13.25 0.39 10.89
CA TYR A 99 14.13 -0.46 11.72
C TYR A 99 15.57 0.04 11.76
N GLY A 100 15.83 1.19 11.10
CA GLY A 100 17.13 1.86 11.09
C GLY A 100 18.16 1.21 10.17
N MET A 101 19.35 1.82 10.16
CA MET A 101 20.46 1.49 9.25
C MET A 101 20.92 0.04 9.31
N ALA A 102 20.78 -0.61 10.47
CA ALA A 102 21.20 -1.98 10.74
C ALA A 102 20.12 -3.02 10.48
N ALA A 103 18.98 -2.65 9.89
CA ALA A 103 17.84 -3.56 9.69
C ALA A 103 18.22 -4.90 9.02
N PHE A 104 19.21 -4.89 8.13
CA PHE A 104 19.74 -6.08 7.44
C PHE A 104 21.22 -6.34 7.75
N ALA A 105 21.73 -5.88 8.89
CA ALA A 105 23.13 -6.06 9.26
C ALA A 105 23.49 -7.55 9.39
N GLY A 106 24.63 -7.94 8.76
CA GLY A 106 25.12 -9.31 8.76
C GLY A 106 24.29 -10.30 7.93
N ALA A 107 23.25 -9.83 7.21
CA ALA A 107 22.50 -10.64 6.27
C ALA A 107 23.29 -10.88 4.98
N ASN A 108 23.11 -12.04 4.36
CA ASN A 108 23.58 -12.30 3.00
C ASN A 108 22.54 -11.76 2.00
N GLY A 109 22.91 -10.73 1.24
CA GLY A 109 22.01 -10.02 0.34
C GLY A 109 21.41 -10.89 -0.73
N ARG A 110 22.18 -11.82 -1.34
CA ARG A 110 21.66 -12.75 -2.34
C ARG A 110 20.65 -13.73 -1.76
N PHE A 111 20.89 -14.19 -0.54
CA PHE A 111 19.97 -15.08 0.16
C PHE A 111 18.65 -14.38 0.47
N VAL A 112 18.70 -13.18 1.06
CA VAL A 112 17.48 -12.43 1.43
C VAL A 112 16.71 -11.99 0.19
N ALA A 113 17.40 -11.50 -0.87
CA ALA A 113 16.76 -11.16 -2.14
C ALA A 113 16.12 -12.39 -2.81
N GLY A 114 16.77 -13.57 -2.71
CA GLY A 114 16.20 -14.82 -3.18
C GLY A 114 14.95 -15.26 -2.40
N LEU A 115 14.87 -14.99 -1.11
CA LEU A 115 13.67 -15.20 -0.31
C LEU A 115 12.55 -14.24 -0.75
N LEU A 116 12.87 -12.94 -0.88
CA LEU A 116 11.92 -11.93 -1.37
C LEU A 116 11.38 -12.26 -2.76
N HIS A 117 12.24 -12.80 -3.64
CA HIS A 117 11.81 -13.19 -4.98
C HIS A 117 10.80 -14.36 -4.97
N ARG A 118 10.90 -15.26 -4.00
CA ARG A 118 10.03 -16.44 -3.86
C ARG A 118 8.87 -16.23 -2.88
N LEU A 119 8.78 -15.04 -2.29
CA LEU A 119 7.69 -14.71 -1.38
C LEU A 119 6.40 -14.50 -2.19
N ASP A 120 5.44 -15.39 -1.98
CA ASP A 120 4.11 -15.25 -2.53
C ASP A 120 3.30 -14.30 -1.63
N ALA A 121 2.93 -13.17 -2.19
CA ALA A 121 2.05 -12.24 -1.49
C ALA A 121 0.59 -12.48 -1.90
N PRO A 122 -0.37 -12.17 -1.02
CA PRO A 122 -0.23 -11.55 0.29
C PRO A 122 0.19 -12.52 1.41
N VAL A 123 0.86 -11.99 2.43
CA VAL A 123 1.14 -12.72 3.67
C VAL A 123 -0.17 -12.92 4.45
N ALA A 124 -0.38 -14.10 5.03
CA ALA A 124 -1.63 -14.45 5.72
C ALA A 124 -1.96 -13.53 6.90
N SER A 125 -0.94 -13.06 7.63
CA SER A 125 -1.07 -12.21 8.80
C SER A 125 -0.98 -10.72 8.45
N ARG A 126 -1.95 -9.95 8.92
CA ARG A 126 -1.91 -8.48 8.91
C ARG A 126 -0.68 -7.93 9.63
N TRP A 127 -0.37 -8.44 10.82
CA TRP A 127 0.76 -7.94 11.62
C TRP A 127 2.11 -8.31 11.01
N ALA A 128 2.24 -9.52 10.45
CA ALA A 128 3.44 -9.90 9.72
C ALA A 128 3.62 -9.07 8.44
N HIS A 129 2.54 -8.74 7.73
CA HIS A 129 2.57 -7.83 6.59
C HIS A 129 3.09 -6.43 7.01
N ILE A 130 2.56 -5.87 8.10
CA ILE A 130 2.98 -4.55 8.62
C ILE A 130 4.47 -4.57 9.01
N VAL A 131 4.93 -5.64 9.68
CA VAL A 131 6.35 -5.82 10.04
C VAL A 131 7.22 -5.90 8.80
N LEU A 132 6.83 -6.70 7.80
CA LEU A 132 7.58 -6.83 6.55
C LEU A 132 7.61 -5.51 5.77
N ARG A 133 6.47 -4.82 5.62
CA ARG A 133 6.40 -3.51 4.97
C ARG A 133 7.37 -2.52 5.61
N ARG A 134 7.36 -2.40 6.95
CA ARG A 134 8.27 -1.51 7.68
C ARG A 134 9.73 -1.87 7.46
N ALA A 135 10.06 -3.17 7.44
CA ALA A 135 11.41 -3.64 7.15
C ALA A 135 11.87 -3.25 5.74
N LEU A 136 11.00 -3.49 4.73
CA LEU A 136 11.32 -3.19 3.34
C LEU A 136 11.38 -1.69 3.04
N LEU A 137 10.64 -0.86 3.77
CA LEU A 137 10.66 0.60 3.62
C LEU A 137 11.70 1.28 4.53
N SER A 138 12.34 0.57 5.43
CA SER A 138 13.32 1.16 6.35
C SER A 138 14.49 1.80 5.60
N GLU A 139 14.88 3.01 6.04
CA GLU A 139 16.15 3.61 5.67
C GLU A 139 17.26 2.73 6.23
N SER A 140 17.85 1.92 5.38
CA SER A 140 18.82 0.90 5.78
C SER A 140 19.92 0.71 4.75
N ARG A 141 21.06 0.26 5.23
CA ARG A 141 22.18 -0.11 4.36
C ARG A 141 21.85 -1.40 3.60
N ALA A 142 22.26 -1.46 2.33
CA ALA A 142 22.17 -2.68 1.54
C ALA A 142 23.00 -3.81 2.20
N PRO A 143 22.46 -5.04 2.28
CA PRO A 143 23.20 -6.17 2.81
C PRO A 143 24.35 -6.58 1.88
N GLN A 144 25.37 -7.25 2.43
CA GLN A 144 26.53 -7.66 1.64
C GLN A 144 26.17 -8.68 0.55
N GLY A 145 26.89 -8.63 -0.58
CA GLY A 145 26.78 -9.62 -1.65
C GLY A 145 25.66 -9.37 -2.67
N ILE A 146 25.04 -8.19 -2.63
CA ILE A 146 24.07 -7.72 -3.64
C ILE A 146 24.38 -6.26 -4.01
N ALA A 147 24.20 -5.90 -5.28
CA ALA A 147 24.32 -4.51 -5.71
C ALA A 147 23.18 -3.66 -5.11
N PRO A 148 23.44 -2.42 -4.66
CA PRO A 148 22.41 -1.57 -4.04
C PRO A 148 21.15 -1.38 -4.89
N ALA A 149 21.28 -1.12 -6.19
CA ALA A 149 20.15 -0.98 -7.10
C ALA A 149 19.30 -2.26 -7.19
N ASP A 150 19.94 -3.45 -7.23
CA ASP A 150 19.23 -4.73 -7.26
C ASP A 150 18.57 -5.05 -5.92
N TRP A 151 19.16 -4.61 -4.81
CA TRP A 151 18.53 -4.70 -3.49
C TRP A 151 17.27 -3.84 -3.40
N ILE A 152 17.33 -2.60 -3.91
CA ILE A 152 16.17 -1.71 -3.99
C ILE A 152 15.08 -2.32 -4.89
N ALA A 153 15.48 -2.88 -6.05
CA ALA A 153 14.57 -3.57 -6.94
C ALA A 153 13.87 -4.77 -6.27
N ALA A 154 14.60 -5.59 -5.50
CA ALA A 154 14.02 -6.73 -4.78
C ALA A 154 13.00 -6.27 -3.73
N ARG A 155 13.29 -5.22 -2.97
CA ARG A 155 12.38 -4.62 -1.98
C ARG A 155 11.12 -4.05 -2.65
N ALA A 156 11.28 -3.21 -3.67
CA ALA A 156 10.18 -2.57 -4.38
C ALA A 156 9.27 -3.59 -5.07
N ARG A 157 9.85 -4.62 -5.71
CA ARG A 157 9.08 -5.72 -6.30
C ARG A 157 8.21 -6.44 -5.26
N THR A 158 8.78 -6.73 -4.10
CA THR A 158 8.03 -7.39 -3.02
C THR A 158 6.91 -6.51 -2.49
N LEU A 159 7.15 -5.20 -2.32
CA LEU A 159 6.11 -4.24 -1.93
C LEU A 159 4.97 -4.21 -2.95
N LEU A 160 5.27 -4.21 -4.25
CA LEU A 160 4.25 -4.28 -5.30
C LEU A 160 3.42 -5.56 -5.22
N ALA A 161 4.06 -6.71 -5.02
CA ALA A 161 3.37 -7.97 -4.83
C ALA A 161 2.51 -7.98 -3.56
N MET A 162 2.93 -7.26 -2.52
CA MET A 162 2.15 -7.04 -1.30
C MET A 162 1.00 -6.01 -1.48
N GLY A 163 0.94 -5.28 -2.60
CA GLY A 163 -0.04 -4.21 -2.83
C GLY A 163 0.38 -2.84 -2.29
N GLU A 164 1.61 -2.69 -1.82
CA GLU A 164 2.17 -1.45 -1.24
C GLU A 164 2.76 -0.56 -2.35
N VAL A 165 1.88 0.03 -3.17
CA VAL A 165 2.24 0.80 -4.37
C VAL A 165 3.08 2.02 -4.03
N ASP A 166 2.61 2.87 -3.10
CA ASP A 166 3.27 4.12 -2.73
C ASP A 166 4.69 3.88 -2.22
N GLY A 167 4.85 2.80 -1.43
CA GLY A 167 6.14 2.40 -0.91
C GLY A 167 7.10 1.90 -1.99
N ALA A 168 6.59 1.20 -3.00
CA ALA A 168 7.39 0.74 -4.13
C ALA A 168 7.85 1.91 -5.00
N VAL A 169 6.96 2.85 -5.32
CA VAL A 169 7.29 4.10 -6.05
C VAL A 169 8.34 4.90 -5.27
N ALA A 170 8.13 5.13 -3.96
CA ALA A 170 9.08 5.89 -3.15
C ALA A 170 10.49 5.27 -3.11
N LEU A 171 10.60 3.93 -3.20
CA LEU A 171 11.89 3.26 -3.26
C LEU A 171 12.59 3.41 -4.62
N VAL A 172 11.86 3.29 -5.73
CA VAL A 172 12.45 3.41 -7.07
C VAL A 172 12.86 4.85 -7.36
N ASP A 173 12.03 5.82 -6.97
CA ASP A 173 12.30 7.25 -7.17
C ASP A 173 13.44 7.80 -6.31
N ALA A 174 13.81 7.08 -5.24
CA ALA A 174 14.96 7.44 -4.43
C ALA A 174 16.30 7.22 -5.15
N VAL A 175 16.31 6.54 -6.30
CA VAL A 175 17.54 6.20 -7.06
C VAL A 175 17.65 7.12 -8.27
N PRO A 176 18.80 7.79 -8.48
CA PRO A 176 19.03 8.53 -9.72
C PRO A 176 18.97 7.61 -10.96
N ALA A 177 18.41 8.11 -12.06
CA ALA A 177 18.15 7.31 -13.28
C ALA A 177 19.42 6.67 -13.88
N ASP A 178 20.56 7.35 -13.79
CA ASP A 178 21.87 6.88 -14.23
C ASP A 178 22.43 5.70 -13.39
N ARG A 179 21.83 5.46 -12.20
CA ARG A 179 22.23 4.39 -11.28
C ARG A 179 21.30 3.18 -11.32
N TYR A 180 20.36 3.15 -12.26
CA TYR A 180 19.42 2.04 -12.39
C TYR A 180 20.07 0.79 -12.96
N SER A 181 19.83 -0.36 -12.31
CA SER A 181 20.09 -1.67 -12.91
C SER A 181 18.94 -2.10 -13.83
N PRO A 182 19.16 -3.07 -14.75
CA PRO A 182 18.06 -3.63 -15.55
C PRO A 182 16.89 -4.17 -14.72
N SER A 183 17.19 -4.71 -13.53
CA SER A 183 16.16 -5.15 -12.57
C SER A 183 15.33 -3.98 -12.07
N LEU A 184 15.97 -2.87 -11.74
CA LEU A 184 15.30 -1.68 -11.21
C LEU A 184 14.45 -1.01 -12.30
N TYR A 185 14.91 -0.93 -13.56
CA TYR A 185 14.08 -0.45 -14.68
C TYR A 185 12.76 -1.21 -14.78
N ARG A 186 12.82 -2.54 -14.71
CA ARG A 186 11.61 -3.39 -14.79
C ARG A 186 10.64 -3.12 -13.64
N VAL A 187 11.17 -3.00 -12.43
CA VAL A 187 10.35 -2.77 -11.24
C VAL A 187 9.77 -1.36 -11.22
N ALA A 188 10.54 -0.35 -11.66
CA ALA A 188 10.06 1.03 -11.78
C ALA A 188 8.89 1.11 -12.77
N GLY A 189 8.99 0.46 -13.94
CA GLY A 189 7.88 0.35 -14.88
C GLY A 189 6.61 -0.19 -14.23
N GLN A 190 6.73 -1.26 -13.44
CA GLN A 190 5.59 -1.86 -12.74
C GLN A 190 5.05 -0.96 -11.60
N ALA A 191 5.93 -0.27 -10.85
CA ALA A 191 5.55 0.57 -9.73
C ALA A 191 4.73 1.78 -10.19
N HIS A 192 5.22 2.51 -11.18
CA HIS A 192 4.51 3.66 -11.73
C HIS A 192 3.22 3.26 -12.47
N LEU A 193 3.21 2.12 -13.18
CA LEU A 193 1.97 1.59 -13.75
C LEU A 193 0.95 1.21 -12.67
N ALA A 194 1.37 0.65 -11.55
CA ALA A 194 0.48 0.37 -10.42
C ALA A 194 -0.08 1.64 -9.78
N ALA A 195 0.69 2.73 -9.80
CA ALA A 195 0.27 4.06 -9.35
C ALA A 195 -0.51 4.84 -10.42
N ALA A 196 -0.64 4.32 -11.65
CA ALA A 196 -1.14 5.03 -12.83
C ALA A 196 -0.37 6.34 -13.13
N ASP A 197 0.90 6.38 -12.78
CA ASP A 197 1.80 7.54 -12.99
C ASP A 197 2.69 7.32 -14.23
N ILE A 198 2.17 7.70 -15.39
CA ILE A 198 2.92 7.61 -16.64
C ILE A 198 4.01 8.68 -16.69
N GLY A 199 3.75 9.87 -16.12
CA GLY A 199 4.70 10.99 -16.09
C GLY A 199 6.00 10.64 -15.36
N GLY A 200 5.93 9.92 -14.25
CA GLY A 200 7.09 9.47 -13.49
C GLY A 200 8.04 8.54 -14.26
N LEU A 201 7.55 7.89 -15.33
CA LEU A 201 8.37 7.04 -16.19
C LEU A 201 9.07 7.79 -17.34
N CYS A 202 8.66 9.02 -17.64
CA CYS A 202 9.21 9.75 -18.79
C CYS A 202 10.73 9.98 -18.70
N PRO A 203 11.33 10.32 -17.56
CA PRO A 203 12.79 10.44 -17.44
C PRO A 203 13.55 9.14 -17.75
N LEU A 204 12.89 8.00 -17.62
CA LEU A 204 13.47 6.67 -17.82
C LEU A 204 13.24 6.12 -19.24
N ALA A 205 12.35 6.72 -20.03
CA ALA A 205 11.83 6.11 -21.26
C ALA A 205 12.92 5.78 -22.28
N GLN A 206 13.79 6.74 -22.59
CA GLN A 206 14.86 6.56 -23.61
C GLN A 206 15.89 5.53 -23.18
N THR A 207 16.39 5.63 -21.95
CA THR A 207 17.35 4.66 -21.42
C THR A 207 16.70 3.28 -21.26
N GLY A 208 15.43 3.23 -20.87
CA GLY A 208 14.65 2.00 -20.77
C GLY A 208 14.57 1.23 -22.09
N VAL A 209 14.43 1.92 -23.24
CA VAL A 209 14.50 1.30 -24.58
C VAL A 209 15.87 0.67 -24.84
N ALA A 210 16.95 1.30 -24.38
CA ALA A 210 18.31 0.81 -24.60
C ALA A 210 18.65 -0.42 -23.72
N VAL A 211 18.15 -0.46 -22.48
CA VAL A 211 18.51 -1.50 -21.50
C VAL A 211 17.50 -2.65 -21.39
N SER A 212 16.30 -2.48 -21.92
CA SER A 212 15.20 -3.45 -21.79
C SER A 212 14.56 -3.75 -23.14
N ARG A 213 14.19 -5.01 -23.35
CA ARG A 213 13.40 -5.44 -24.51
C ARG A 213 11.89 -5.33 -24.29
N ASP A 214 11.45 -4.86 -23.11
CA ASP A 214 10.03 -4.70 -22.80
C ASP A 214 9.41 -3.64 -23.73
N PRO A 215 8.34 -3.97 -24.48
CA PRO A 215 7.64 -3.04 -25.36
C PRO A 215 7.13 -1.78 -24.63
N LEU A 216 6.92 -1.86 -23.35
CA LEU A 216 6.51 -0.73 -22.50
C LEU A 216 7.34 0.52 -22.77
N TRP A 217 8.68 0.38 -22.85
CA TRP A 217 9.58 1.52 -23.00
C TRP A 217 9.40 2.25 -24.34
N LYS A 218 9.10 1.51 -25.40
CA LYS A 218 8.78 2.10 -26.70
C LYS A 218 7.44 2.86 -26.67
N LEU A 219 6.42 2.27 -26.06
CA LEU A 219 5.11 2.93 -25.88
C LEU A 219 5.26 4.20 -25.02
N LEU A 220 6.06 4.14 -23.95
CA LEU A 220 6.37 5.30 -23.10
C LEU A 220 7.04 6.43 -23.88
N THR A 221 7.98 6.12 -24.78
CA THR A 221 8.60 7.16 -25.62
C THR A 221 7.55 7.94 -26.42
N GLY A 222 6.56 7.25 -26.99
CA GLY A 222 5.47 7.90 -27.72
C GLY A 222 4.55 8.71 -26.79
N MET A 223 4.13 8.12 -25.66
CA MET A 223 3.27 8.82 -24.68
C MET A 223 3.96 10.05 -24.10
N CYS A 224 5.23 9.92 -23.70
CA CYS A 224 6.00 11.04 -23.13
C CYS A 224 6.29 12.14 -24.14
N GLY A 225 6.53 11.78 -25.42
CA GLY A 225 6.64 12.79 -26.50
C GLY A 225 5.41 13.67 -26.57
N ALA A 226 4.20 13.07 -26.59
CA ALA A 226 2.96 13.84 -26.58
C ALA A 226 2.78 14.67 -25.29
N MET A 227 3.12 14.12 -24.13
CA MET A 227 3.00 14.83 -22.84
C MET A 227 3.94 16.04 -22.73
N THR A 228 5.05 16.04 -23.49
CA THR A 228 6.01 17.17 -23.53
C THR A 228 5.81 18.09 -24.73
N GLY A 229 4.78 17.85 -25.57
CA GLY A 229 4.49 18.64 -26.76
C GLY A 229 5.33 18.29 -27.99
N ASP A 230 6.09 17.20 -27.96
CA ASP A 230 6.81 16.65 -29.11
C ASP A 230 5.91 15.69 -29.90
N ASP A 231 4.90 16.25 -30.55
CA ASP A 231 3.91 15.50 -31.32
C ASP A 231 4.52 14.76 -32.51
N LEU A 232 5.60 15.26 -33.09
CA LEU A 232 6.28 14.62 -34.22
C LEU A 232 6.96 13.30 -33.79
N THR A 233 7.69 13.34 -32.69
CA THR A 233 8.28 12.11 -32.10
C THR A 233 7.19 11.14 -31.70
N SER A 234 6.14 11.60 -31.03
CA SER A 234 5.01 10.77 -30.64
C SER A 234 4.38 10.05 -31.82
N ALA A 235 3.97 10.79 -32.86
CA ALA A 235 3.36 10.23 -34.08
C ALA A 235 4.30 9.22 -34.77
N SER A 236 5.58 9.57 -34.97
CA SER A 236 6.58 8.70 -35.58
C SER A 236 6.78 7.37 -34.81
N VAL A 237 6.74 7.42 -33.47
CA VAL A 237 6.86 6.21 -32.64
C VAL A 237 5.63 5.32 -32.81
N PHE A 238 4.43 5.86 -32.72
CA PHE A 238 3.20 5.08 -32.83
C PHE A 238 3.02 4.50 -34.26
N ASP A 239 3.36 5.24 -35.30
CA ASP A 239 3.29 4.71 -36.68
C ASP A 239 4.24 3.54 -36.90
N ARG A 240 5.46 3.61 -36.33
CA ARG A 240 6.41 2.47 -36.38
C ARG A 240 5.89 1.26 -35.59
N LEU A 241 5.25 1.48 -34.44
CA LEU A 241 4.70 0.41 -33.61
C LEU A 241 3.50 -0.26 -34.28
N LYS A 242 2.64 0.49 -34.98
CA LYS A 242 1.54 -0.06 -35.79
C LYS A 242 2.05 -0.97 -36.90
N GLY A 243 3.13 -0.58 -37.58
CA GLY A 243 3.71 -1.35 -38.67
C GLY A 243 4.46 -2.61 -38.25
N ALA A 244 4.79 -2.74 -36.96
CA ALA A 244 5.66 -3.82 -36.49
C ALA A 244 4.93 -5.11 -36.09
N ASP A 245 3.60 -5.09 -35.96
CA ASP A 245 2.74 -6.24 -35.55
C ASP A 245 3.25 -7.02 -34.31
N THR A 246 3.94 -6.30 -33.41
CA THR A 246 4.58 -6.90 -32.22
C THR A 246 3.82 -6.60 -30.93
N LEU A 247 2.78 -5.76 -31.00
CA LEU A 247 1.99 -5.30 -29.87
C LEU A 247 0.53 -5.68 -30.03
N ASP A 248 -0.12 -5.94 -28.91
CA ASP A 248 -1.58 -6.06 -28.89
C ASP A 248 -2.19 -4.69 -29.30
N PRO A 249 -3.09 -4.66 -30.30
CA PRO A 249 -3.72 -3.42 -30.75
C PRO A 249 -4.41 -2.64 -29.62
N PHE A 250 -4.96 -3.34 -28.62
CA PHE A 250 -5.58 -2.72 -27.46
C PHE A 250 -4.55 -1.93 -26.62
N ASP A 251 -3.34 -2.47 -26.46
CA ASP A 251 -2.28 -1.80 -25.71
C ASP A 251 -1.78 -0.53 -26.39
N LEU A 252 -1.73 -0.56 -27.73
CA LEU A 252 -1.40 0.61 -28.54
C LEU A 252 -2.50 1.67 -28.47
N GLN A 253 -3.78 1.28 -28.56
CA GLN A 253 -4.92 2.21 -28.43
C GLN A 253 -4.92 2.93 -27.07
N LEU A 254 -4.58 2.25 -25.98
CA LEU A 254 -4.45 2.88 -24.67
C LEU A 254 -3.33 3.93 -24.65
N ALA A 255 -2.16 3.63 -25.26
CA ALA A 255 -1.07 4.59 -25.35
C ALA A 255 -1.43 5.82 -26.19
N GLU A 256 -2.09 5.61 -27.34
CA GLU A 256 -2.59 6.69 -28.20
C GLU A 256 -3.64 7.56 -27.49
N ARG A 257 -4.43 6.95 -26.57
CA ARG A 257 -5.37 7.71 -25.75
C ARG A 257 -4.67 8.70 -24.83
N ILE A 258 -3.56 8.31 -24.19
CA ILE A 258 -2.71 9.23 -23.40
C ILE A 258 -2.22 10.38 -24.29
N ALA A 259 -1.67 10.07 -25.47
CA ALA A 259 -1.18 11.09 -26.39
C ALA A 259 -2.28 12.08 -26.82
N THR A 260 -3.48 11.58 -27.09
CA THR A 260 -4.63 12.43 -27.45
C THR A 260 -5.03 13.39 -26.31
N LEU A 261 -5.01 12.92 -25.06
CA LEU A 261 -5.33 13.74 -23.89
C LEU A 261 -4.29 14.83 -23.64
N SER A 262 -3.05 14.59 -24.05
CA SER A 262 -1.94 15.55 -23.87
C SER A 262 -1.88 16.65 -24.95
N GLY A 263 -2.83 16.72 -25.86
CA GLY A 263 -2.93 17.79 -26.87
C GLY A 263 -2.64 17.35 -28.31
N GLY A 264 -2.31 16.10 -28.52
CA GLY A 264 -1.92 15.53 -29.83
C GLY A 264 -3.06 15.32 -30.83
N GLY A 265 -4.05 16.20 -30.93
CA GLY A 265 -5.02 16.37 -32.04
C GLY A 265 -5.74 15.13 -32.62
N GLY A 266 -5.56 13.97 -32.05
CA GLY A 266 -6.12 12.69 -32.53
C GLY A 266 -7.59 12.50 -32.12
N ARG A 267 -8.33 11.68 -32.90
CA ARG A 267 -9.65 11.20 -32.49
C ARG A 267 -9.47 10.26 -31.29
N ALA A 268 -10.14 10.57 -30.18
CA ALA A 268 -10.21 9.67 -29.04
C ALA A 268 -10.80 8.32 -29.48
N ALA A 269 -9.98 7.26 -29.51
CA ALA A 269 -10.45 5.91 -29.76
C ALA A 269 -11.38 5.50 -28.62
N ASN A 270 -12.51 4.88 -28.95
CA ASN A 270 -13.34 4.22 -27.96
C ASN A 270 -12.61 2.94 -27.53
N ILE A 271 -12.40 2.77 -26.22
CA ILE A 271 -11.73 1.60 -25.66
C ILE A 271 -12.78 0.54 -25.34
N GLU A 272 -12.78 -0.54 -26.11
CA GLU A 272 -13.71 -1.66 -25.96
C GLU A 272 -13.04 -2.79 -25.18
N TRP A 273 -13.38 -2.94 -23.90
CA TRP A 273 -12.78 -3.94 -23.02
C TRP A 273 -13.04 -5.38 -23.41
N GLU A 274 -14.06 -5.63 -24.24
CA GLU A 274 -14.41 -6.95 -24.78
C GLU A 274 -13.30 -7.52 -25.66
N THR A 275 -12.54 -6.65 -26.31
CA THR A 275 -11.40 -7.04 -27.16
C THR A 275 -10.13 -7.34 -26.35
N ALA A 276 -10.06 -6.90 -25.09
CA ALA A 276 -8.90 -7.14 -24.23
C ALA A 276 -8.96 -8.55 -23.60
N PRO A 277 -7.97 -9.44 -23.81
CA PRO A 277 -8.02 -10.81 -23.28
C PRO A 277 -7.96 -10.85 -21.76
N ARG A 278 -7.20 -9.95 -21.13
CA ARG A 278 -7.06 -9.86 -19.67
C ARG A 278 -6.59 -8.47 -19.25
N LEU A 279 -6.83 -8.09 -17.98
CA LEU A 279 -6.25 -6.90 -17.38
C LEU A 279 -4.80 -7.21 -16.97
N THR A 280 -3.84 -6.51 -17.58
CA THR A 280 -2.42 -6.56 -17.22
C THR A 280 -2.04 -5.32 -16.39
N PRO A 281 -0.89 -5.30 -15.70
CA PRO A 281 -0.39 -4.10 -15.04
C PRO A 281 -0.33 -2.89 -15.97
N TYR A 282 0.11 -3.09 -17.22
CA TYR A 282 0.14 -2.05 -18.25
C TYR A 282 -1.27 -1.52 -18.54
N ARG A 283 -2.21 -2.40 -18.87
CA ARG A 283 -3.62 -2.04 -19.18
C ARG A 283 -4.30 -1.34 -18.03
N PHE A 284 -4.04 -1.79 -16.80
CA PHE A 284 -4.53 -1.13 -15.59
C PHE A 284 -4.00 0.29 -15.48
N GLY A 285 -2.67 0.46 -15.44
CA GLY A 285 -2.04 1.75 -15.20
C GLY A 285 -2.33 2.78 -16.28
N VAL A 286 -2.21 2.38 -17.56
CA VAL A 286 -2.44 3.30 -18.69
C VAL A 286 -3.93 3.65 -18.82
N ALA A 287 -4.85 2.70 -18.65
CA ALA A 287 -6.30 2.98 -18.69
C ALA A 287 -6.70 3.98 -17.60
N VAL A 288 -6.23 3.75 -16.37
CA VAL A 288 -6.51 4.65 -15.24
C VAL A 288 -5.92 6.03 -15.50
N ALA A 289 -4.66 6.12 -15.94
CA ALA A 289 -4.01 7.40 -16.29
C ALA A 289 -4.73 8.13 -17.44
N ALA A 290 -5.28 7.38 -18.40
CA ALA A 290 -6.06 7.90 -19.51
C ALA A 290 -7.52 8.25 -19.16
N GLY A 291 -7.93 8.11 -17.90
CA GLY A 291 -9.32 8.32 -17.48
C GLY A 291 -10.31 7.33 -18.09
N VAL A 292 -9.84 6.17 -18.56
CA VAL A 292 -10.67 5.11 -19.12
C VAL A 292 -11.20 4.24 -17.98
N ARG A 293 -12.52 4.16 -17.85
CA ARG A 293 -13.14 3.32 -16.82
C ARG A 293 -12.82 1.84 -17.05
N VAL A 294 -12.15 1.23 -16.08
CA VAL A 294 -11.93 -0.22 -16.05
C VAL A 294 -13.16 -0.90 -15.47
N PRO A 295 -13.71 -1.94 -16.11
CA PRO A 295 -14.87 -2.68 -15.58
C PRO A 295 -14.58 -3.30 -14.20
N ASP A 296 -15.50 -3.18 -13.25
CA ASP A 296 -15.32 -3.64 -11.86
C ASP A 296 -14.99 -5.15 -11.78
N ALA A 297 -15.60 -5.95 -12.65
CA ALA A 297 -15.30 -7.39 -12.72
C ALA A 297 -13.83 -7.71 -13.05
N ARG A 298 -13.15 -6.83 -13.80
CA ARG A 298 -11.73 -6.97 -14.12
C ARG A 298 -10.82 -6.47 -12.98
N LEU A 299 -11.28 -5.44 -12.25
CA LEU A 299 -10.57 -4.92 -11.08
C LEU A 299 -10.50 -5.94 -9.94
N ALA A 300 -11.47 -6.85 -9.82
CA ALA A 300 -11.48 -7.90 -8.80
C ALA A 300 -10.26 -8.85 -8.87
N GLY A 301 -9.58 -8.93 -10.01
CA GLY A 301 -8.36 -9.72 -10.19
C GLY A 301 -7.06 -8.97 -9.87
N MET A 302 -7.13 -7.67 -9.57
CA MET A 302 -5.96 -6.85 -9.23
C MET A 302 -5.66 -6.88 -7.72
N PRO A 303 -4.41 -6.68 -7.30
CA PRO A 303 -4.10 -6.52 -5.89
C PRO A 303 -4.94 -5.39 -5.27
N PRO A 304 -5.57 -5.61 -4.10
CA PRO A 304 -6.50 -4.61 -3.53
C PRO A 304 -5.84 -3.25 -3.30
N GLY A 305 -4.56 -3.23 -2.94
CA GLY A 305 -3.82 -1.99 -2.75
C GLY A 305 -3.66 -1.17 -4.04
N TRP A 306 -3.54 -1.81 -5.21
CA TRP A 306 -3.47 -1.11 -6.49
C TRP A 306 -4.79 -0.41 -6.79
N VAL A 307 -5.91 -1.12 -6.64
CA VAL A 307 -7.25 -0.55 -6.86
C VAL A 307 -7.53 0.60 -5.88
N LEU A 308 -7.13 0.44 -4.62
CA LEU A 308 -7.32 1.44 -3.58
C LEU A 308 -6.54 2.74 -3.84
N ARG A 309 -5.31 2.63 -4.37
CA ARG A 309 -4.43 3.77 -4.64
C ARG A 309 -4.67 4.44 -5.99
N ALA A 310 -5.24 3.73 -6.96
CA ALA A 310 -5.46 4.25 -8.30
C ALA A 310 -6.43 5.44 -8.31
N PRO A 311 -6.09 6.56 -8.99
CA PRO A 311 -7.00 7.69 -9.14
C PRO A 311 -8.22 7.32 -9.99
N GLY A 312 -9.32 8.03 -9.83
CA GLY A 312 -10.51 7.88 -10.69
C GLY A 312 -11.25 6.53 -10.60
N ILE A 313 -10.87 5.65 -9.69
CA ILE A 313 -11.61 4.40 -9.45
C ILE A 313 -12.93 4.73 -8.73
N GLY A 314 -14.03 4.18 -9.25
CA GLY A 314 -15.36 4.39 -8.69
C GLY A 314 -15.51 3.82 -7.27
N ASP A 315 -16.46 4.38 -6.52
CA ASP A 315 -16.67 4.09 -5.10
C ASP A 315 -16.96 2.62 -4.82
N THR A 316 -17.75 1.96 -5.67
CA THR A 316 -18.06 0.53 -5.52
C THR A 316 -16.80 -0.34 -5.55
N ALA A 317 -15.91 -0.12 -6.52
CA ALA A 317 -14.67 -0.88 -6.64
C ALA A 317 -13.69 -0.52 -5.50
N ARG A 318 -13.62 0.75 -5.10
CA ARG A 318 -12.80 1.22 -3.99
C ARG A 318 -13.26 0.60 -2.66
N LEU A 319 -14.57 0.55 -2.41
CA LEU A 319 -15.14 -0.12 -1.24
C LEU A 319 -14.85 -1.62 -1.24
N ALA A 320 -14.96 -2.28 -2.39
CA ALA A 320 -14.61 -3.69 -2.53
C ALA A 320 -13.11 -3.96 -2.25
N ALA A 321 -12.24 -3.01 -2.58
CA ALA A 321 -10.78 -3.12 -2.41
C ALA A 321 -10.32 -2.78 -0.99
N VAL A 322 -10.90 -1.77 -0.30
CA VAL A 322 -10.39 -1.30 0.99
C VAL A 322 -10.53 -2.32 2.11
N ARG A 323 -11.62 -3.10 2.11
CA ARG A 323 -11.85 -4.13 3.12
C ARG A 323 -10.78 -5.24 3.10
N PRO A 324 -10.52 -5.91 1.96
CA PRO A 324 -9.41 -6.86 1.90
C PRO A 324 -8.04 -6.20 2.11
N ALA A 325 -7.82 -4.98 1.63
CA ALA A 325 -6.58 -4.24 1.87
C ALA A 325 -6.35 -4.02 3.38
N ALA A 326 -7.39 -3.68 4.14
CA ALA A 326 -7.29 -3.55 5.59
C ALA A 326 -6.99 -4.89 6.28
N ALA A 327 -7.68 -5.97 5.89
CA ALA A 327 -7.44 -7.31 6.46
C ALA A 327 -6.01 -7.81 6.21
N LEU A 328 -5.40 -7.42 5.09
CA LEU A 328 -4.02 -7.75 4.75
C LEU A 328 -2.98 -6.83 5.43
N GLY A 329 -3.36 -5.66 5.91
CA GLY A 329 -2.42 -4.69 6.50
C GLY A 329 -1.96 -3.58 5.56
N ILE A 330 -2.45 -3.55 4.32
CA ILE A 330 -2.17 -2.52 3.32
C ILE A 330 -2.83 -1.20 3.72
N ALA A 331 -4.13 -1.26 4.05
CA ALA A 331 -4.87 -0.11 4.54
C ALA A 331 -4.92 -0.07 6.08
N SER A 332 -4.86 1.14 6.64
CA SER A 332 -5.10 1.36 8.06
C SER A 332 -6.59 1.26 8.40
N ALA A 333 -6.92 1.08 9.68
CA ALA A 333 -8.31 1.14 10.14
C ALA A 333 -8.95 2.52 9.88
N GLN A 334 -8.16 3.59 10.00
CA GLN A 334 -8.63 4.95 9.70
C GLN A 334 -8.94 5.12 8.22
N GLU A 335 -8.10 4.60 7.34
CA GLU A 335 -8.32 4.62 5.90
C GLU A 335 -9.54 3.78 5.49
N LEU A 336 -9.72 2.60 6.11
CA LEU A 336 -10.92 1.78 5.91
C LEU A 336 -12.19 2.57 6.26
N VAL A 337 -12.21 3.18 7.45
CA VAL A 337 -13.36 3.97 7.93
C VAL A 337 -13.62 5.18 7.03
N SER A 338 -12.58 5.94 6.64
CA SER A 338 -12.75 7.12 5.79
C SER A 338 -13.20 6.75 4.38
N THR A 339 -12.69 5.66 3.81
CA THR A 339 -13.14 5.18 2.49
C THR A 339 -14.61 4.74 2.54
N VAL A 340 -15.01 3.95 3.54
CA VAL A 340 -16.43 3.56 3.70
C VAL A 340 -17.32 4.78 3.90
N ALA A 341 -16.89 5.77 4.68
CA ALA A 341 -17.66 6.99 4.91
C ALA A 341 -17.81 7.85 3.65
N ALA A 342 -16.79 7.88 2.79
CA ALA A 342 -16.79 8.68 1.54
C ALA A 342 -17.70 8.10 0.45
N THR A 343 -17.97 6.79 0.46
CA THR A 343 -18.81 6.12 -0.55
C THR A 343 -20.31 6.46 -0.44
N ALA A 344 -20.71 7.37 0.43
CA ALA A 344 -22.11 7.71 0.68
C ALA A 344 -22.77 8.61 -0.38
N SER A 345 -22.02 9.11 -1.37
CA SER A 345 -22.50 10.22 -2.21
C SER A 345 -23.12 9.82 -3.56
N ASP A 346 -22.75 8.70 -4.16
CA ASP A 346 -23.02 8.48 -5.59
C ASP A 346 -23.88 7.25 -5.93
N ASP A 347 -24.12 6.32 -5.02
CA ASP A 347 -24.92 5.13 -5.24
C ASP A 347 -25.94 4.92 -4.11
N GLU A 348 -27.20 5.21 -4.37
CA GLU A 348 -28.28 5.21 -3.37
C GLU A 348 -28.56 3.82 -2.73
N GLY A 349 -27.97 2.74 -3.26
CA GLY A 349 -28.23 1.39 -2.80
C GLY A 349 -27.27 0.87 -1.73
N LEU A 350 -26.19 0.22 -2.16
CA LEU A 350 -25.30 -0.56 -1.28
C LEU A 350 -24.29 0.32 -0.52
N ALA A 351 -23.72 1.31 -1.19
CA ALA A 351 -22.71 2.20 -0.59
C ALA A 351 -23.33 3.08 0.51
N ALA A 352 -24.48 3.68 0.27
CA ALA A 352 -25.22 4.46 1.26
C ALA A 352 -25.56 3.62 2.50
N SER A 353 -25.89 2.34 2.34
CA SER A 353 -26.16 1.41 3.43
C SER A 353 -24.93 1.17 4.32
N ALA A 354 -23.73 0.95 3.75
CA ALA A 354 -22.49 0.74 4.52
C ALA A 354 -22.08 2.00 5.29
N ALA A 355 -22.06 3.15 4.62
CA ALA A 355 -21.73 4.44 5.24
C ALA A 355 -22.76 4.84 6.33
N SER A 356 -24.05 4.56 6.11
CA SER A 356 -25.10 4.85 7.08
C SER A 356 -24.94 4.00 8.34
N ARG A 357 -24.66 2.70 8.21
CA ARG A 357 -24.38 1.82 9.36
C ARG A 357 -23.12 2.27 10.13
N LEU A 358 -22.07 2.62 9.42
CA LEU A 358 -20.84 3.12 10.05
C LEU A 358 -21.11 4.44 10.80
N ARG A 359 -21.88 5.36 10.23
CA ARG A 359 -22.29 6.59 10.88
C ARG A 359 -23.10 6.29 12.16
N SER A 360 -24.03 5.34 12.12
CA SER A 360 -24.78 4.92 13.30
C SER A 360 -23.90 4.30 14.38
N ALA A 361 -22.87 3.54 14.01
CA ALA A 361 -21.89 2.99 14.95
C ALA A 361 -21.13 4.07 15.73
N TYR A 362 -20.89 5.23 15.10
CA TYR A 362 -20.21 6.37 15.74
C TYR A 362 -21.15 7.32 16.50
N ALA A 363 -22.32 7.60 15.97
CA ALA A 363 -23.12 8.79 16.31
C ALA A 363 -24.58 8.53 16.61
N ALA A 364 -25.09 7.27 16.61
CA ALA A 364 -26.45 7.02 17.03
C ALA A 364 -26.72 7.53 18.44
N ALA A 365 -27.94 8.03 18.69
CA ALA A 365 -28.31 8.72 19.91
C ALA A 365 -28.15 7.82 21.15
N SER A 366 -28.54 6.54 21.05
CA SER A 366 -28.42 5.60 22.15
C SER A 366 -27.18 4.72 22.02
N LEU A 367 -26.60 4.30 23.14
CA LEU A 367 -25.53 3.31 23.16
C LEU A 367 -26.00 1.97 22.59
N GLY A 368 -27.26 1.61 22.81
CA GLY A 368 -27.87 0.39 22.26
C GLY A 368 -27.83 0.37 20.72
N ASP A 369 -28.19 1.49 20.09
CA ASP A 369 -28.17 1.62 18.63
C ASP A 369 -26.74 1.60 18.06
N ARG A 370 -25.75 2.17 18.78
CA ARG A 370 -24.33 2.08 18.39
C ARG A 370 -23.85 0.63 18.41
N TYR A 371 -24.16 -0.13 19.45
CA TYR A 371 -23.85 -1.56 19.54
C TYR A 371 -24.57 -2.36 18.44
N ALA A 372 -25.85 -2.07 18.21
CA ALA A 372 -26.62 -2.72 17.14
C ALA A 372 -26.01 -2.47 15.75
N ALA A 373 -25.59 -1.24 15.48
CA ALA A 373 -24.92 -0.90 14.21
C ALA A 373 -23.56 -1.61 14.04
N ILE A 374 -22.74 -1.66 15.10
CA ILE A 374 -21.47 -2.41 15.10
C ILE A 374 -21.73 -3.90 14.83
N LYS A 375 -22.73 -4.49 15.50
CA LYS A 375 -23.11 -5.88 15.30
C LYS A 375 -23.60 -6.13 13.87
N ALA A 376 -24.44 -5.25 13.31
CA ALA A 376 -24.95 -5.36 11.96
C ALA A 376 -23.81 -5.37 10.91
N ILE A 377 -22.80 -4.50 11.04
CA ILE A 377 -21.61 -4.49 10.17
C ILE A 377 -20.88 -5.85 10.22
N ARG A 378 -20.74 -6.44 11.40
CA ARG A 378 -20.07 -7.74 11.59
C ARG A 378 -20.87 -8.92 11.04
N ASP A 379 -22.19 -8.92 11.28
CA ASP A 379 -23.09 -10.01 10.86
C ASP A 379 -23.28 -10.07 9.33
N GLU A 380 -23.06 -8.97 8.62
CA GLU A 380 -23.11 -8.90 7.17
C GLU A 380 -21.96 -9.70 6.51
N ALA A 381 -20.83 -9.82 7.18
CA ALA A 381 -19.64 -10.46 6.65
C ALA A 381 -19.75 -11.99 6.67
N LYS A 382 -19.73 -12.63 5.49
CA LYS A 382 -19.92 -14.09 5.37
C LYS A 382 -18.62 -14.88 5.27
N THR A 383 -17.56 -14.29 4.70
CA THR A 383 -16.26 -14.96 4.56
C THR A 383 -15.35 -14.74 5.77
N PRO A 384 -14.40 -15.64 6.07
CA PRO A 384 -13.43 -15.44 7.16
C PRO A 384 -12.67 -14.10 7.05
N GLN A 385 -12.19 -13.77 5.85
CA GLN A 385 -11.53 -12.49 5.59
C GLN A 385 -12.46 -11.30 5.78
N GLY A 386 -13.71 -11.40 5.30
CA GLY A 386 -14.73 -10.36 5.48
C GLY A 386 -15.05 -10.14 6.96
N ARG A 387 -15.19 -11.20 7.77
CA ARG A 387 -15.40 -11.09 9.22
C ARG A 387 -14.24 -10.36 9.90
N TYR A 388 -13.00 -10.67 9.51
CA TYR A 388 -11.85 -9.94 10.06
C TYR A 388 -11.84 -8.47 9.62
N SER A 389 -12.15 -8.17 8.35
CA SER A 389 -12.30 -6.78 7.87
C SER A 389 -13.37 -6.02 8.66
N ALA A 390 -14.52 -6.65 8.96
CA ALA A 390 -15.61 -6.05 9.73
C ALA A 390 -15.21 -5.76 11.20
N LEU A 391 -14.35 -6.60 11.79
CA LEU A 391 -13.74 -6.30 13.09
C LEU A 391 -12.89 -5.03 13.01
N LEU A 392 -12.05 -4.90 11.97
CA LEU A 392 -11.20 -3.71 11.78
C LEU A 392 -12.03 -2.45 11.50
N GLU A 393 -13.10 -2.54 10.69
CA GLU A 393 -14.01 -1.44 10.37
C GLU A 393 -14.72 -0.94 11.62
N THR A 394 -15.06 -1.83 12.54
CA THR A 394 -15.76 -1.51 13.78
C THR A 394 -14.85 -1.21 14.98
N ALA A 395 -13.53 -1.34 14.84
CA ALA A 395 -12.59 -1.14 15.95
C ALA A 395 -12.60 0.29 16.52
N LEU A 396 -12.55 1.30 15.64
CA LEU A 396 -12.49 2.70 16.07
C LEU A 396 -13.81 3.18 16.70
N PRO A 397 -15.02 2.90 16.17
CA PRO A 397 -16.25 3.20 16.91
C PRO A 397 -16.37 2.40 18.20
N ALA A 398 -15.94 1.12 18.23
CA ALA A 398 -15.95 0.32 19.45
C ALA A 398 -15.02 0.86 20.55
N ALA A 399 -13.87 1.45 20.19
CA ALA A 399 -12.96 2.10 21.14
C ALA A 399 -13.59 3.29 21.89
N ARG A 400 -14.64 3.88 21.34
CA ARG A 400 -15.39 5.02 21.93
C ARG A 400 -16.54 4.58 22.82
N LEU A 401 -16.85 3.28 22.86
CA LEU A 401 -17.91 2.77 23.72
C LEU A 401 -17.43 2.67 25.17
N PRO A 402 -18.30 2.99 26.16
CA PRO A 402 -17.98 2.73 27.54
C PRO A 402 -17.88 1.22 27.79
N VAL A 403 -16.95 0.85 28.64
CA VAL A 403 -16.84 -0.53 29.15
C VAL A 403 -17.98 -0.79 30.11
N ASP A 404 -18.86 -1.74 29.82
CA ASP A 404 -20.08 -2.01 30.56
C ASP A 404 -20.27 -3.53 30.75
N GLN A 405 -20.45 -3.96 32.00
CA GLN A 405 -20.68 -5.37 32.36
C GLN A 405 -21.93 -5.96 31.69
N ARG A 406 -22.96 -5.13 31.46
CA ARG A 406 -24.18 -5.55 30.73
C ARG A 406 -23.90 -5.96 29.28
N ARG A 407 -22.72 -5.64 28.78
CA ARG A 407 -22.23 -5.95 27.42
C ARG A 407 -21.09 -6.96 27.41
N ALA A 408 -20.98 -7.75 28.49
CA ALA A 408 -19.93 -8.78 28.60
C ALA A 408 -19.96 -9.80 27.46
N ALA A 409 -21.14 -10.13 26.94
CA ALA A 409 -21.29 -11.07 25.83
C ALA A 409 -20.64 -10.58 24.52
N GLU A 410 -20.65 -9.26 24.26
CA GLU A 410 -20.05 -8.63 23.07
C GLU A 410 -18.54 -8.35 23.24
N ALA A 411 -18.04 -8.41 24.47
CA ALA A 411 -16.67 -8.04 24.81
C ALA A 411 -15.60 -8.81 24.02
N PRO A 412 -15.68 -10.13 23.77
CA PRO A 412 -14.66 -10.83 22.98
C PRO A 412 -14.50 -10.25 21.59
N ASP A 413 -15.60 -9.91 20.91
CA ASP A 413 -15.56 -9.34 19.56
C ASP A 413 -15.04 -7.89 19.57
N VAL A 414 -15.35 -7.13 20.62
CA VAL A 414 -14.78 -5.78 20.82
C VAL A 414 -13.27 -5.87 21.06
N ILE A 415 -12.83 -6.79 21.91
CA ILE A 415 -11.41 -7.05 22.19
C ILE A 415 -10.68 -7.45 20.90
N ALA A 416 -11.23 -8.40 20.14
CA ALA A 416 -10.64 -8.82 18.86
C ALA A 416 -10.48 -7.66 17.87
N ALA A 417 -11.51 -6.80 17.77
CA ALA A 417 -11.48 -5.61 16.92
C ALA A 417 -10.37 -4.63 17.36
N LEU A 418 -10.29 -4.34 18.67
CA LEU A 418 -9.29 -3.41 19.23
C LEU A 418 -7.86 -3.94 19.03
N LEU A 419 -7.63 -5.25 19.27
CA LEU A 419 -6.33 -5.88 19.05
C LEU A 419 -5.95 -5.92 17.56
N GLY A 420 -6.93 -6.12 16.68
CA GLY A 420 -6.72 -6.07 15.23
C GLY A 420 -6.14 -4.74 14.73
N VAL A 421 -6.38 -3.65 15.46
CA VAL A 421 -5.83 -2.32 15.14
C VAL A 421 -4.75 -1.85 16.14
N GLY A 422 -4.29 -2.71 17.05
CA GLY A 422 -3.19 -2.42 17.97
C GLY A 422 -3.58 -1.64 19.24
N LEU A 423 -4.86 -1.52 19.55
CA LEU A 423 -5.39 -0.84 20.74
C LEU A 423 -5.40 -1.77 21.96
N GLU A 424 -4.22 -2.26 22.37
CA GLU A 424 -4.06 -3.24 23.46
C GLU A 424 -4.59 -2.72 24.81
N ARG A 425 -4.38 -1.41 25.11
CA ARG A 425 -4.82 -0.81 26.37
C ARG A 425 -6.34 -0.73 26.46
N GLU A 426 -6.99 -0.34 25.39
CA GLU A 426 -8.44 -0.25 25.27
C GLU A 426 -9.07 -1.65 25.33
N ALA A 427 -8.45 -2.64 24.70
CA ALA A 427 -8.88 -4.03 24.77
C ALA A 427 -8.81 -4.57 26.21
N LEU A 428 -7.71 -4.29 26.94
CA LEU A 428 -7.52 -4.76 28.30
C LEU A 428 -8.54 -4.17 29.29
N ARG A 429 -9.09 -2.98 29.02
CA ARG A 429 -10.13 -2.38 29.90
C ARG A 429 -11.36 -3.28 30.03
N TRP A 430 -11.71 -4.03 29.00
CA TRP A 430 -12.86 -4.94 29.01
C TRP A 430 -12.67 -6.14 29.93
N TRP A 431 -11.42 -6.54 30.22
CA TRP A 431 -11.15 -7.65 31.14
C TRP A 431 -11.77 -7.45 32.54
N ARG A 432 -11.81 -6.20 33.00
CA ARG A 432 -12.26 -5.87 34.37
C ARG A 432 -13.75 -6.09 34.61
N VAL A 433 -14.55 -6.15 33.56
CA VAL A 433 -16.03 -6.27 33.65
C VAL A 433 -16.53 -7.66 33.26
N LEU A 434 -15.63 -8.62 33.06
CA LEU A 434 -15.98 -9.95 32.59
C LEU A 434 -16.15 -10.97 33.72
N ASP A 435 -15.85 -10.61 34.99
CA ASP A 435 -15.95 -11.53 36.12
C ASP A 435 -17.33 -12.20 36.18
N GLY A 436 -17.32 -13.55 36.26
CA GLY A 436 -18.54 -14.35 36.29
C GLY A 436 -19.30 -14.46 34.97
N SER A 437 -18.76 -13.95 33.86
CA SER A 437 -19.37 -14.04 32.54
C SER A 437 -18.90 -15.26 31.76
N ASP A 438 -19.79 -15.89 30.98
CA ASP A 438 -19.45 -16.98 30.03
C ASP A 438 -18.53 -16.50 28.90
N ALA A 439 -18.35 -15.18 28.75
CA ALA A 439 -17.42 -14.60 27.77
C ALA A 439 -15.94 -14.62 28.22
N VAL A 440 -15.66 -14.92 29.50
CA VAL A 440 -14.29 -14.92 30.06
C VAL A 440 -13.32 -15.80 29.27
N PRO A 441 -13.62 -17.06 28.92
CA PRO A 441 -12.65 -17.89 28.20
C PRO A 441 -12.28 -17.29 26.83
N ARG A 442 -13.26 -16.86 26.02
CA ARG A 442 -13.01 -16.27 24.70
C ARG A 442 -12.19 -14.98 24.78
N ALA A 443 -12.53 -14.09 25.71
CA ALA A 443 -11.80 -12.85 25.94
C ALA A 443 -10.37 -13.13 26.44
N TRP A 444 -10.21 -14.10 27.32
CA TRP A 444 -8.89 -14.50 27.82
C TRP A 444 -7.97 -14.98 26.71
N GLY A 445 -8.42 -15.84 25.81
CA GLY A 445 -7.60 -16.32 24.68
C GLY A 445 -7.02 -15.19 23.84
N LEU A 446 -7.80 -14.11 23.62
CA LEU A 446 -7.37 -12.92 22.89
C LEU A 446 -6.35 -12.07 23.70
N LEU A 447 -6.53 -11.94 25.01
CA LEU A 447 -5.72 -11.09 25.87
C LEU A 447 -4.50 -11.80 26.47
N ALA A 448 -4.43 -13.13 26.41
CA ALA A 448 -3.38 -13.92 27.05
C ALA A 448 -1.96 -13.58 26.58
N SER A 449 -1.81 -13.16 25.32
CA SER A 449 -0.52 -12.71 24.76
C SER A 449 -0.02 -11.41 25.38
N GLY A 450 -0.94 -10.54 25.82
CA GLY A 450 -0.64 -9.24 26.44
C GLY A 450 -0.29 -9.34 27.92
N GLY A 451 -0.02 -8.17 28.52
CA GLY A 451 0.06 -8.02 29.99
C GLY A 451 -1.32 -7.83 30.62
N GLY A 452 -1.43 -8.07 31.93
CA GLY A 452 -2.61 -7.67 32.71
C GLY A 452 -3.70 -8.73 32.89
N VAL A 453 -3.56 -9.92 32.26
CA VAL A 453 -4.41 -11.08 32.54
C VAL A 453 -3.58 -12.24 33.08
N PRO A 454 -4.08 -13.02 34.06
CA PRO A 454 -3.39 -14.22 34.56
C PRO A 454 -3.36 -15.30 33.46
N VAL A 455 -2.19 -15.92 33.26
CA VAL A 455 -2.01 -17.01 32.30
C VAL A 455 -1.69 -18.28 33.10
N THR A 456 -2.69 -19.16 33.19
CA THR A 456 -2.60 -20.45 33.93
C THR A 456 -3.06 -21.58 33.04
N PRO A 457 -2.61 -22.85 33.32
CA PRO A 457 -3.10 -24.04 32.60
C PRO A 457 -4.62 -24.17 32.62
N ASP A 458 -5.28 -23.91 33.78
CA ASP A 458 -6.73 -24.02 33.91
C ASP A 458 -7.49 -23.03 33.00
N ARG A 459 -7.00 -21.80 32.90
CA ARG A 459 -7.60 -20.79 31.99
C ARG A 459 -7.40 -21.19 30.53
N PHE A 460 -6.25 -21.75 30.22
CA PHE A 460 -5.98 -22.26 28.87
C PHE A 460 -6.92 -23.43 28.54
N ALA A 461 -7.09 -24.39 29.46
CA ALA A 461 -8.01 -25.51 29.28
C ALA A 461 -9.45 -25.02 29.08
N ALA A 462 -9.94 -24.10 29.93
CA ALA A 462 -11.29 -23.54 29.82
C ALA A 462 -11.51 -22.81 28.47
N TRP A 463 -10.50 -22.16 27.96
CA TRP A 463 -10.58 -21.53 26.63
C TRP A 463 -10.57 -22.59 25.52
N ALA A 464 -9.68 -23.58 25.57
CA ALA A 464 -9.55 -24.62 24.56
C ALA A 464 -10.81 -25.50 24.46
N ASP A 465 -11.43 -25.85 25.61
CA ASP A 465 -12.69 -26.57 25.67
C ASP A 465 -13.83 -25.84 24.95
N GLY A 466 -13.87 -24.50 25.08
CA GLY A 466 -14.87 -23.65 24.42
C GLY A 466 -14.60 -23.44 22.93
N ASP A 467 -13.35 -23.47 22.50
CA ASP A 467 -12.95 -23.19 21.12
C ASP A 467 -13.07 -24.42 20.21
N LYS A 468 -12.74 -25.60 20.70
CA LYS A 468 -12.76 -26.91 19.98
C LYS A 468 -11.85 -26.98 18.74
N ASP A 469 -11.00 -25.97 18.50
CA ASP A 469 -10.02 -25.95 17.42
C ASP A 469 -8.62 -26.25 17.98
N GLU A 470 -8.21 -27.52 17.88
CA GLU A 470 -6.92 -27.97 18.41
C GLU A 470 -5.73 -27.24 17.74
N HIS A 471 -5.84 -26.90 16.45
CA HIS A 471 -4.77 -26.18 15.75
C HIS A 471 -4.59 -24.77 16.33
N ARG A 472 -5.68 -24.06 16.59
CA ARG A 472 -5.68 -22.74 17.22
C ARG A 472 -5.13 -22.79 18.64
N ALA A 473 -5.49 -23.84 19.39
CA ALA A 473 -4.94 -24.08 20.72
C ALA A 473 -3.42 -24.27 20.68
N ARG A 474 -2.90 -25.03 19.71
CA ARG A 474 -1.46 -25.19 19.48
C ARG A 474 -0.77 -23.89 19.10
N LEU A 475 -1.39 -23.05 18.25
CA LEU A 475 -0.86 -21.72 17.89
C LEU A 475 -0.78 -20.81 19.12
N LEU A 476 -1.85 -20.74 19.93
CA LEU A 476 -1.85 -19.94 21.16
C LEU A 476 -0.77 -20.42 22.13
N LEU A 477 -0.67 -21.73 22.40
CA LEU A 477 0.34 -22.28 23.29
C LEU A 477 1.76 -21.96 22.82
N ALA A 478 2.05 -22.16 21.53
CA ALA A 478 3.35 -21.85 20.95
C ALA A 478 3.69 -20.36 21.05
N GLY A 479 2.70 -19.49 20.85
CA GLY A 479 2.84 -18.05 21.02
C GLY A 479 3.10 -17.63 22.47
N LEU A 480 2.34 -18.20 23.42
CA LEU A 480 2.52 -17.94 24.86
C LEU A 480 3.88 -18.43 25.37
N ASP A 481 4.33 -19.61 24.92
CA ASP A 481 5.67 -20.14 25.23
C ASP A 481 6.76 -19.17 24.75
N ALA A 482 6.66 -18.73 23.50
CA ALA A 482 7.61 -17.82 22.89
C ALA A 482 7.65 -16.41 23.56
N LEU A 483 6.50 -15.96 24.08
CA LEU A 483 6.37 -14.72 24.87
C LEU A 483 6.81 -14.90 26.34
N GLY A 484 7.20 -16.11 26.77
CA GLY A 484 7.57 -16.41 28.15
C GLY A 484 6.42 -16.33 29.15
N ARG A 485 5.16 -16.55 28.69
CA ARG A 485 3.95 -16.45 29.51
C ARG A 485 3.56 -17.75 30.21
N THR A 486 4.14 -18.88 29.81
CA THR A 486 3.83 -20.24 30.31
C THR A 486 4.84 -20.69 31.37
N ARG A 487 4.95 -19.89 32.44
CA ARG A 487 5.85 -20.18 33.56
C ARG A 487 5.11 -20.92 34.68
N GLY A 488 5.80 -21.86 35.35
CA GLY A 488 5.27 -22.59 36.50
C GLY A 488 4.84 -24.03 36.14
N GLU A 489 4.25 -24.67 37.12
CA GLU A 489 3.80 -26.07 37.02
C GLU A 489 2.59 -26.25 36.11
N GLY A 490 2.37 -27.46 35.60
CA GLY A 490 1.22 -27.82 34.76
C GLY A 490 1.40 -27.59 33.27
N TRP A 491 2.23 -26.64 32.84
CA TRP A 491 2.42 -26.34 31.40
C TRP A 491 3.12 -27.47 30.63
N ALA A 492 3.92 -28.29 31.32
CA ALA A 492 4.55 -29.45 30.69
C ALA A 492 3.50 -30.47 30.21
N ALA A 493 2.46 -30.72 31.02
CA ALA A 493 1.33 -31.57 30.64
C ALA A 493 0.59 -31.00 29.42
N VAL A 494 0.26 -29.71 29.42
CA VAL A 494 -0.43 -29.04 28.29
C VAL A 494 0.37 -29.16 26.97
N ARG A 495 1.71 -29.01 27.03
CA ARG A 495 2.55 -29.24 25.84
C ARG A 495 2.53 -30.67 25.34
N THR A 496 2.50 -31.63 26.25
CA THR A 496 2.45 -33.04 25.90
C THR A 496 1.11 -33.42 25.29
N ASP A 497 0.02 -32.96 25.88
CA ASP A 497 -1.35 -33.24 25.42
C ASP A 497 -1.60 -32.65 24.01
N LEU A 498 -1.06 -31.47 23.72
CA LEU A 498 -1.17 -30.84 22.40
C LEU A 498 -0.04 -31.25 21.43
N ALA A 499 0.83 -32.18 21.81
CA ALA A 499 1.98 -32.64 21.03
C ALA A 499 2.83 -31.48 20.47
N LEU A 500 2.99 -30.41 21.24
CA LEU A 500 3.79 -29.25 20.85
C LEU A 500 5.27 -29.51 21.09
N THR A 501 5.99 -29.91 20.05
CA THR A 501 7.43 -30.19 20.11
C THR A 501 8.23 -29.12 19.35
N PRO A 502 9.39 -28.65 19.87
CA PRO A 502 10.28 -27.75 19.15
C PRO A 502 10.78 -28.39 17.86
N VAL A 503 10.84 -27.58 16.78
CA VAL A 503 11.36 -28.00 15.48
C VAL A 503 12.67 -27.29 15.20
N SER A 504 13.69 -28.05 14.79
CA SER A 504 14.98 -27.52 14.33
C SER A 504 15.23 -27.94 12.88
N ASN A 505 15.11 -27.00 11.96
CA ASN A 505 15.42 -27.17 10.54
C ASN A 505 16.29 -25.98 10.04
N SER A 506 16.66 -25.98 8.77
CA SER A 506 17.48 -24.90 8.20
C SER A 506 16.83 -23.52 8.32
N TRP A 507 15.49 -23.43 8.14
CA TRP A 507 14.75 -22.19 8.24
C TRP A 507 14.69 -21.67 9.70
N THR A 508 14.34 -22.51 10.68
CA THR A 508 14.30 -22.09 12.09
C THR A 508 15.69 -21.67 12.60
N ARG A 509 16.76 -22.34 12.14
CA ARG A 509 18.14 -21.93 12.47
C ARG A 509 18.51 -20.59 11.84
N ALA A 510 18.12 -20.35 10.57
CA ALA A 510 18.35 -19.06 9.91
C ALA A 510 17.63 -17.93 10.65
N LEU A 511 16.35 -18.14 11.02
CA LEU A 511 15.53 -17.19 11.77
C LEU A 511 16.15 -16.88 13.15
N ALA A 512 16.56 -17.90 13.90
CA ALA A 512 17.20 -17.74 15.21
C ALA A 512 18.56 -17.02 15.08
N SER A 513 19.33 -17.30 14.05
CA SER A 513 20.60 -16.63 13.76
C SER A 513 20.41 -15.14 13.41
N ALA A 514 19.44 -14.82 12.55
CA ALA A 514 19.08 -13.44 12.22
C ALA A 514 18.64 -12.66 13.47
N ALA A 515 17.80 -13.28 14.31
CA ALA A 515 17.33 -12.70 15.57
C ALA A 515 18.49 -12.49 16.56
N ALA A 516 19.46 -13.43 16.63
CA ALA A 516 20.63 -13.28 17.50
C ALA A 516 21.56 -12.13 17.09
N ARG A 517 21.63 -11.82 15.79
CA ARG A 517 22.38 -10.65 15.27
C ARG A 517 21.62 -9.33 15.40
N GLY A 518 20.35 -9.34 15.82
CA GLY A 518 19.51 -8.14 15.85
C GLY A 518 19.07 -7.67 14.45
N SER A 519 19.17 -8.52 13.41
CA SER A 519 18.81 -8.21 12.02
C SER A 519 17.29 -8.23 11.84
N ALA A 520 16.60 -7.17 12.30
CA ALA A 520 15.14 -7.11 12.34
C ALA A 520 14.50 -7.22 10.94
N GLY A 521 15.15 -6.69 9.91
CA GLY A 521 14.68 -6.79 8.53
C GLY A 521 14.78 -8.23 7.99
N GLU A 522 15.88 -8.92 8.24
CA GLU A 522 16.03 -10.34 7.85
C GLU A 522 15.03 -11.23 8.60
N VAL A 523 14.82 -10.96 9.90
CA VAL A 523 13.77 -11.65 10.69
C VAL A 523 12.40 -11.43 10.08
N ALA A 524 12.06 -10.21 9.67
CA ALA A 524 10.77 -9.90 9.03
C ALA A 524 10.58 -10.70 7.73
N VAL A 525 11.60 -10.80 6.89
CA VAL A 525 11.56 -11.56 5.64
C VAL A 525 11.39 -13.06 5.91
N LEU A 526 12.19 -13.63 6.83
CA LEU A 526 12.08 -15.04 7.21
C LEU A 526 10.73 -15.38 7.85
N ALA A 527 10.22 -14.50 8.71
CA ALA A 527 8.88 -14.67 9.31
C ALA A 527 7.78 -14.68 8.24
N ALA A 528 7.85 -13.76 7.28
CA ALA A 528 6.89 -13.70 6.18
C ALA A 528 6.92 -14.98 5.32
N THR A 529 8.10 -15.58 5.08
CA THR A 529 8.18 -16.87 4.36
C THR A 529 7.50 -18.00 5.12
N GLY A 530 7.48 -17.96 6.45
CA GLY A 530 6.78 -18.94 7.30
C GLY A 530 5.26 -18.71 7.39
N LEU A 531 4.76 -17.57 6.89
CA LEU A 531 3.35 -17.17 6.96
C LEU A 531 2.73 -16.95 5.56
N GLN A 532 3.26 -17.56 4.52
CA GLN A 532 2.75 -17.48 3.13
C GLN A 532 1.51 -18.32 2.85
N CYS A 533 1.01 -19.05 3.84
CA CYS A 533 -0.12 -19.97 3.68
C CYS A 533 -1.33 -19.48 4.49
N ASP A 534 -2.46 -20.17 4.30
CA ASP A 534 -3.60 -19.99 5.19
C ASP A 534 -3.20 -20.28 6.64
N TRP A 535 -3.81 -19.60 7.61
CA TRP A 535 -3.56 -19.80 9.04
C TRP A 535 -3.62 -21.27 9.48
N ARG A 536 -4.52 -22.05 8.89
CA ARG A 536 -4.67 -23.48 9.18
C ARG A 536 -3.47 -24.33 8.74
N ALA A 537 -2.68 -23.83 7.81
CA ALA A 537 -1.48 -24.50 7.33
C ALA A 537 -0.19 -24.04 8.05
N VAL A 538 -0.26 -23.03 8.91
CA VAL A 538 0.90 -22.54 9.68
C VAL A 538 1.29 -23.55 10.76
N PRO A 539 2.48 -24.17 10.72
CA PRO A 539 2.89 -25.10 11.75
C PRO A 539 3.10 -24.39 13.11
N PRO A 540 2.47 -24.85 14.21
CA PRO A 540 2.55 -24.16 15.51
C PRO A 540 3.98 -23.94 16.02
N ALA A 541 4.89 -24.92 15.82
CA ALA A 541 6.29 -24.76 16.22
C ALA A 541 7.03 -23.69 15.40
N HIS A 542 6.71 -23.54 14.11
CA HIS A 542 7.25 -22.46 13.29
C HIS A 542 6.68 -21.10 13.72
N PHE A 543 5.39 -21.05 14.03
CA PHE A 543 4.74 -19.85 14.57
C PHE A 543 5.42 -19.39 15.88
N GLY A 544 5.66 -20.30 16.83
CA GLY A 544 6.40 -20.00 18.05
C GLY A 544 7.81 -19.45 17.78
N ALA A 545 8.53 -20.01 16.81
CA ALA A 545 9.84 -19.52 16.42
C ALA A 545 9.79 -18.07 15.85
N ILE A 546 8.74 -17.74 15.07
CA ILE A 546 8.52 -16.36 14.56
C ILE A 546 8.27 -15.40 15.73
N VAL A 547 7.36 -15.75 16.64
CA VAL A 547 7.04 -14.92 17.82
C VAL A 547 8.29 -14.66 18.66
N ALA A 548 9.08 -15.70 18.94
CA ALA A 548 10.34 -15.60 19.70
C ALA A 548 11.37 -14.68 18.98
N ALA A 549 11.48 -14.81 17.66
CA ALA A 549 12.38 -13.97 16.88
C ALA A 549 11.96 -12.49 16.92
N TYR A 550 10.65 -12.18 16.81
CA TYR A 550 10.14 -10.82 16.95
C TYR A 550 10.44 -10.21 18.32
N VAL A 551 10.21 -10.96 19.39
CA VAL A 551 10.57 -10.51 20.75
C VAL A 551 12.06 -10.19 20.84
N ARG A 552 12.92 -11.06 20.31
CA ARG A 552 14.38 -10.91 20.40
C ARG A 552 14.91 -9.67 19.65
N VAL A 553 14.26 -9.29 18.54
CA VAL A 553 14.64 -8.08 17.78
C VAL A 553 13.90 -6.82 18.22
N GLY A 554 13.28 -6.83 19.41
CA GLY A 554 12.59 -5.68 19.98
C GLY A 554 11.20 -5.39 19.40
N ARG A 555 10.56 -6.38 18.75
CA ARG A 555 9.20 -6.30 18.18
C ARG A 555 8.18 -7.03 19.06
N ALA A 556 8.27 -6.82 20.36
CA ALA A 556 7.43 -7.52 21.33
C ALA A 556 5.94 -7.16 21.22
N GLN A 557 5.61 -5.93 20.80
CA GLN A 557 4.22 -5.53 20.56
C GLN A 557 3.63 -6.29 19.37
N GLU A 558 4.35 -6.25 18.24
CA GLU A 558 3.91 -6.96 17.03
C GLU A 558 3.84 -8.47 17.26
N ALA A 559 4.74 -9.03 18.08
CA ALA A 559 4.70 -10.43 18.49
C ALA A 559 3.40 -10.78 19.26
N ARG A 560 2.98 -9.94 20.21
CA ARG A 560 1.73 -10.14 20.97
C ARG A 560 0.51 -10.02 20.06
N LEU A 561 0.49 -9.03 19.20
CA LEU A 561 -0.62 -8.78 18.27
C LEU A 561 -0.73 -9.89 17.22
N LEU A 562 0.41 -10.45 16.78
CA LEU A 562 0.44 -11.63 15.91
C LEU A 562 -0.19 -12.85 16.58
N VAL A 563 0.08 -13.07 17.90
CA VAL A 563 -0.56 -14.16 18.66
C VAL A 563 -2.07 -13.93 18.80
N ALA A 564 -2.50 -12.71 19.11
CA ALA A 564 -3.92 -12.36 19.17
C ALA A 564 -4.63 -12.54 17.81
N GLU A 565 -3.95 -12.21 16.69
CA GLU A 565 -4.46 -12.46 15.35
C GLU A 565 -4.61 -13.95 15.07
N ALA A 566 -3.66 -14.80 15.47
CA ALA A 566 -3.74 -16.24 15.33
C ALA A 566 -4.96 -16.82 16.09
N VAL A 567 -5.27 -16.30 17.28
CA VAL A 567 -6.48 -16.66 18.03
C VAL A 567 -7.77 -16.21 17.33
N THR A 568 -7.72 -15.07 16.63
CA THR A 568 -8.89 -14.51 15.94
C THR A 568 -9.19 -15.21 14.62
N ARG A 569 -8.15 -15.64 13.88
CA ARG A 569 -8.23 -16.08 12.48
C ARG A 569 -7.77 -17.53 12.25
N GLY A 570 -7.00 -18.10 13.18
CA GLY A 570 -6.38 -19.44 13.11
C GLY A 570 -7.33 -20.62 13.12
#